data_54711e9ee7509a8dbf043a02da7880a4
#
_entry.id   54711e9ee7509a8dbf043a02da7880a4
#
_cell.length_a   1.000
_cell.length_b   1.000
_cell.length_c   1.000
_cell.angle_alpha   90.00
_cell.angle_beta   90.00
_cell.angle_gamma   90.00
#
_symmetry.space_group_name_H-M   'P 1'
#
loop_
_entity.id
_entity.type
_entity.pdbx_description
1 polymer ?
#
loop_
_entity_poly.entity_id
_entity_poly.type
_entity_poly.pdbx_seq_one_letter_code
_entity_poly.pdbx_strand_id
1 'polypeptide(L)'
;EGLDTINTAKYCAGRKVVLFCVPGAFTPTCSAEHMPGFVEKFDKLKAKGVDAVACLAVNDAHAMLAWAEAQNAVGKIDLFADPRCDFSKALGIDRDMGSVMGIRAARCAFIINDGVINHVFMEEIGALDVSSVENILDHL
;
A
#
# COMPACT_ATOMS: atom_id res chain seq x y z
N GLU A 1 -15.13 -6.39 10.36
CA GLU A 1 -14.70 -5.08 9.92
C GLU A 1 -14.39 -4.25 11.11
N GLY A 2 -14.03 -3.06 10.89
CA GLY A 2 -13.50 -2.24 11.92
C GLY A 2 -12.00 -2.41 12.01
N LEU A 3 -11.46 -2.28 13.20
CA LEU A 3 -10.03 -2.11 13.40
C LEU A 3 -9.47 -3.33 14.14
N ASP A 4 -8.72 -4.13 13.39
CA ASP A 4 -8.10 -5.36 13.91
C ASP A 4 -6.60 -5.35 13.70
N THR A 5 -5.90 -6.13 14.53
CA THR A 5 -4.48 -6.39 14.31
C THR A 5 -4.34 -7.47 13.23
N ILE A 6 -3.49 -7.20 12.24
CA ILE A 6 -3.28 -8.11 11.11
C ILE A 6 -1.90 -8.77 11.22
N ASN A 7 -1.87 -10.08 11.07
CA ASN A 7 -0.63 -10.81 10.92
C ASN A 7 -0.34 -10.91 9.42
N THR A 8 0.72 -10.25 8.96
CA THR A 8 1.02 -10.17 7.52
C THR A 8 1.33 -11.51 6.89
N ALA A 9 2.00 -12.41 7.62
CA ALA A 9 2.28 -13.74 7.10
C ALA A 9 0.99 -14.53 6.84
N LYS A 10 0.04 -14.45 7.76
CA LYS A 10 -1.26 -15.11 7.59
C LYS A 10 -2.07 -14.45 6.47
N TYR A 11 -2.01 -13.13 6.39
CA TYR A 11 -2.73 -12.40 5.35
C TYR A 11 -2.27 -12.83 3.95
N CYS A 12 -0.98 -13.05 3.77
CA CYS A 12 -0.40 -13.40 2.48
C CYS A 12 -0.38 -14.88 2.18
N ALA A 13 -0.61 -15.75 3.16
CA ALA A 13 -0.47 -17.20 3.00
C ALA A 13 -1.38 -17.73 1.91
N GLY A 14 -0.81 -18.43 0.92
CA GLY A 14 -1.56 -19.05 -0.16
C GLY A 14 -2.20 -18.06 -1.13
N ARG A 15 -1.82 -16.80 -1.10
CA ARG A 15 -2.47 -15.76 -1.91
C ARG A 15 -1.44 -14.94 -2.69
N LYS A 16 -1.88 -14.40 -3.81
CA LYS A 16 -1.12 -13.38 -4.55
C LYS A 16 -1.62 -12.02 -4.08
N VAL A 17 -0.74 -11.26 -3.44
CA VAL A 17 -1.06 -9.97 -2.85
C VAL A 17 -0.24 -8.88 -3.51
N VAL A 18 -0.91 -7.78 -3.85
CA VAL A 18 -0.23 -6.55 -4.24
C VAL A 18 -0.33 -5.60 -3.04
N LEU A 19 0.82 -5.23 -2.49
CA LEU A 19 0.91 -4.29 -1.37
C LEU A 19 1.58 -3.04 -1.88
N PHE A 20 0.90 -1.90 -1.82
CA PHE A 20 1.55 -0.64 -2.10
C PHE A 20 1.59 0.21 -0.84
N CYS A 21 2.67 0.97 -0.71
CA CYS A 21 2.92 1.78 0.48
C CYS A 21 2.99 3.23 0.06
N VAL A 22 2.43 4.09 0.89
CA VAL A 22 2.37 5.53 0.62
C VAL A 22 2.90 6.29 1.83
N PRO A 23 3.48 7.49 1.62
CA PRO A 23 3.98 8.30 2.72
C PRO A 23 2.90 8.75 3.70
N GLY A 24 1.66 8.87 3.27
CA GLY A 24 0.61 9.24 4.20
C GLY A 24 -0.75 9.36 3.57
N ALA A 25 -1.78 8.97 4.34
CA ALA A 25 -3.16 9.20 3.98
C ALA A 25 -3.41 10.70 3.84
N PHE A 26 -4.28 11.06 2.91
CA PHE A 26 -4.67 12.46 2.65
C PHE A 26 -3.53 13.37 2.16
N THR A 27 -2.38 12.83 1.82
CA THR A 27 -1.31 13.62 1.21
C THR A 27 -1.55 13.71 -0.31
N PRO A 28 -0.97 14.73 -1.01
CA PRO A 28 -1.40 15.05 -2.38
C PRO A 28 -1.29 13.90 -3.40
N THR A 29 -0.11 13.36 -3.61
CA THR A 29 0.08 12.30 -4.61
C THR A 29 -0.61 11.00 -4.22
N CYS A 30 -0.61 10.68 -2.93
CA CYS A 30 -1.28 9.48 -2.42
C CYS A 30 -2.77 9.53 -2.69
N SER A 31 -3.40 10.69 -2.50
CA SER A 31 -4.85 10.87 -2.64
C SER A 31 -5.28 11.15 -4.07
N ALA A 32 -4.43 11.81 -4.87
CA ALA A 32 -4.80 12.24 -6.21
C ALA A 32 -4.45 11.22 -7.29
N GLU A 33 -3.42 10.40 -7.07
CA GLU A 33 -2.90 9.55 -8.12
C GLU A 33 -2.67 8.10 -7.71
N HIS A 34 -1.95 7.84 -6.62
CA HIS A 34 -1.54 6.47 -6.27
C HIS A 34 -2.72 5.59 -5.91
N MET A 35 -3.47 5.98 -4.86
CA MET A 35 -4.65 5.23 -4.43
C MET A 35 -5.73 5.16 -5.52
N PRO A 36 -6.10 6.28 -6.17
CA PRO A 36 -7.12 6.22 -7.20
C PRO A 36 -6.78 5.26 -8.35
N GLY A 37 -5.51 5.18 -8.73
CA GLY A 37 -5.10 4.25 -9.78
C GLY A 37 -5.43 2.80 -9.42
N PHE A 38 -5.14 2.40 -8.18
CA PHE A 38 -5.43 1.03 -7.73
C PHE A 38 -6.94 0.79 -7.58
N VAL A 39 -7.68 1.78 -7.12
CA VAL A 39 -9.14 1.66 -6.99
C VAL A 39 -9.77 1.50 -8.38
N GLU A 40 -9.36 2.33 -9.33
CA GLU A 40 -9.91 2.33 -10.68
C GLU A 40 -9.62 1.02 -11.41
N LYS A 41 -8.42 0.48 -11.24
CA LYS A 41 -7.99 -0.72 -11.96
C LYS A 41 -8.06 -1.99 -11.12
N PHE A 42 -8.81 -1.94 -10.04
CA PHE A 42 -8.94 -3.08 -9.13
C PHE A 42 -9.39 -4.33 -9.86
N ASP A 43 -10.40 -4.21 -10.73
CA ASP A 43 -10.93 -5.37 -11.46
C ASP A 43 -9.89 -5.96 -12.41
N LYS A 44 -9.04 -5.14 -13.00
CA LYS A 44 -7.96 -5.63 -13.87
C LYS A 44 -6.94 -6.44 -13.07
N LEU A 45 -6.63 -5.99 -11.84
CA LEU A 45 -5.74 -6.73 -10.95
C LEU A 45 -6.33 -8.09 -10.60
N LYS A 46 -7.61 -8.13 -10.25
CA LYS A 46 -8.28 -9.39 -9.93
C LYS A 46 -8.29 -10.33 -11.14
N ALA A 47 -8.50 -9.79 -12.34
CA ALA A 47 -8.50 -10.59 -13.56
C ALA A 47 -7.13 -11.22 -13.84
N LYS A 48 -6.07 -10.64 -13.34
CA LYS A 48 -4.71 -11.17 -13.49
C LYS A 48 -4.30 -12.12 -12.36
N GLY A 49 -5.24 -12.51 -11.51
CA GLY A 49 -5.00 -13.50 -10.48
C GLY A 49 -4.59 -12.94 -9.12
N VAL A 50 -4.68 -11.63 -8.93
CA VAL A 50 -4.40 -11.01 -7.63
C VAL A 50 -5.55 -11.31 -6.68
N ASP A 51 -5.25 -11.90 -5.53
CA ASP A 51 -6.25 -12.28 -4.54
C ASP A 51 -6.62 -11.12 -3.63
N ALA A 52 -5.66 -10.24 -3.33
CA ALA A 52 -5.89 -9.10 -2.46
C ALA A 52 -4.98 -7.94 -2.84
N VAL A 53 -5.48 -6.73 -2.65
CA VAL A 53 -4.72 -5.49 -2.82
C VAL A 53 -4.77 -4.75 -1.50
N ALA A 54 -3.62 -4.37 -1.00
CA ALA A 54 -3.50 -3.68 0.29
C ALA A 54 -2.66 -2.43 0.15
N CYS A 55 -2.96 -1.44 0.98
CA CYS A 55 -2.22 -0.19 1.07
C CYS A 55 -1.77 0.03 2.49
N LEU A 56 -0.50 0.37 2.68
CA LEU A 56 0.08 0.59 3.99
C LEU A 56 0.60 2.03 4.10
N ALA A 57 0.39 2.63 5.25
CA ALA A 57 0.97 3.93 5.56
C ALA A 57 1.25 4.04 7.05
N VAL A 58 2.20 4.92 7.39
CA VAL A 58 2.53 5.25 8.77
C VAL A 58 1.53 6.30 9.25
N ASN A 59 0.31 5.82 9.48
CA ASN A 59 -0.83 6.58 10.01
C ASN A 59 -1.54 5.68 11.01
N ASP A 60 -2.41 6.26 11.84
CA ASP A 60 -3.23 5.42 12.69
C ASP A 60 -4.38 4.79 11.90
N ALA A 61 -5.02 3.79 12.52
CA ALA A 61 -6.06 3.03 11.85
C ALA A 61 -7.31 3.86 11.54
N HIS A 62 -7.61 4.85 12.38
CA HIS A 62 -8.77 5.71 12.13
C HIS A 62 -8.56 6.60 10.93
N ALA A 63 -7.37 7.17 10.77
CA ALA A 63 -7.03 7.97 9.60
C ALA A 63 -7.06 7.12 8.32
N MET A 64 -6.56 5.89 8.40
CA MET A 64 -6.58 4.99 7.24
C MET A 64 -8.00 4.62 6.83
N LEU A 65 -8.88 4.35 7.79
CA LEU A 65 -10.27 4.03 7.48
C LEU A 65 -10.99 5.23 6.84
N ALA A 66 -10.82 6.41 7.40
CA ALA A 66 -11.42 7.62 6.84
C ALA A 66 -10.93 7.90 5.42
N TRP A 67 -9.64 7.66 5.19
CA TRP A 67 -9.06 7.84 3.86
C TRP A 67 -9.62 6.82 2.87
N ALA A 68 -9.76 5.56 3.30
CA ALA A 68 -10.37 4.53 2.45
C ALA A 68 -11.79 4.91 2.03
N GLU A 69 -12.57 5.44 2.98
CA GLU A 69 -13.93 5.90 2.69
C GLU A 69 -13.93 7.06 1.69
N ALA A 70 -13.04 8.04 1.90
CA ALA A 70 -12.92 9.19 1.01
C ALA A 70 -12.47 8.80 -0.39
N GLN A 71 -11.69 7.72 -0.52
CA GLN A 71 -11.15 7.26 -1.79
C GLN A 71 -12.03 6.21 -2.49
N ASN A 72 -13.16 5.86 -1.89
CA ASN A 72 -14.04 4.78 -2.38
C ASN A 72 -13.29 3.44 -2.48
N ALA A 73 -12.40 3.19 -1.54
CA ALA A 73 -11.55 2.01 -1.54
C ALA A 73 -12.10 0.89 -0.66
N VAL A 74 -13.08 1.18 0.18
CA VAL A 74 -13.66 0.19 1.09
C VAL A 74 -14.24 -0.98 0.28
N GLY A 75 -13.86 -2.19 0.65
CA GLY A 75 -14.28 -3.39 -0.05
C GLY A 75 -13.42 -3.76 -1.25
N LYS A 76 -12.48 -2.89 -1.64
CA LYS A 76 -11.54 -3.16 -2.73
C LYS A 76 -10.11 -3.25 -2.22
N ILE A 77 -9.67 -2.23 -1.51
CA ILE A 77 -8.28 -2.12 -1.01
C ILE A 77 -8.33 -2.29 0.50
N ASP A 78 -7.53 -3.21 1.02
CA ASP A 78 -7.36 -3.36 2.47
C ASP A 78 -6.36 -2.32 2.95
N LEU A 79 -6.69 -1.59 4.01
CA LEU A 79 -5.84 -0.53 4.52
C LEU A 79 -5.10 -1.01 5.76
N PHE A 80 -3.77 -0.92 5.71
CA PHE A 80 -2.91 -1.31 6.83
C PHE A 80 -2.30 -0.06 7.46
N ALA A 81 -2.54 0.09 8.76
CA ALA A 81 -1.97 1.17 9.54
C ALA A 81 -0.67 0.70 10.20
N ASP A 82 0.37 1.51 10.08
CA ASP A 82 1.69 1.23 10.68
C ASP A 82 2.11 2.43 11.53
N PRO A 83 1.34 2.77 12.59
CA PRO A 83 1.51 4.05 13.28
C PRO A 83 2.87 4.21 13.97
N ARG A 84 3.50 3.11 14.35
CA ARG A 84 4.82 3.14 14.98
C ARG A 84 5.95 2.94 13.99
N CYS A 85 5.62 2.79 12.71
CA CYS A 85 6.59 2.52 11.66
C CYS A 85 7.32 1.17 11.83
N ASP A 86 6.77 0.26 12.63
CA ASP A 86 7.45 -1.01 12.93
C ASP A 86 7.60 -1.88 11.69
N PHE A 87 6.52 -2.03 10.92
CA PHE A 87 6.55 -2.85 9.71
C PHE A 87 7.45 -2.22 8.65
N SER A 88 7.34 -0.91 8.47
CA SER A 88 8.16 -0.20 7.49
C SER A 88 9.64 -0.32 7.81
N LYS A 89 10.01 -0.21 9.08
CA LYS A 89 11.41 -0.38 9.51
C LYS A 89 11.87 -1.81 9.31
N ALA A 90 11.04 -2.78 9.61
CA ALA A 90 11.39 -4.19 9.43
C ALA A 90 11.68 -4.53 7.97
N LEU A 91 10.98 -3.89 7.03
CA LEU A 91 11.22 -4.06 5.60
C LEU A 91 12.31 -3.14 5.06
N GLY A 92 12.81 -2.20 5.85
CA GLY A 92 13.83 -1.26 5.41
C GLY A 92 13.29 -0.18 4.47
N ILE A 93 12.00 0.09 4.51
CA ILE A 93 11.38 1.09 3.63
C ILE A 93 11.02 2.39 4.34
N ASP A 94 11.41 2.53 5.61
CA ASP A 94 11.17 3.77 6.34
C ASP A 94 12.06 4.89 5.79
N ARG A 95 11.52 6.09 5.76
CA ARG A 95 12.20 7.29 5.26
C ARG A 95 11.92 8.45 6.20
N ASP A 96 12.97 9.24 6.46
CA ASP A 96 12.81 10.51 7.17
C ASP A 96 12.38 11.56 6.16
N MET A 97 11.16 12.03 6.27
CA MET A 97 10.57 13.00 5.33
C MET A 97 10.54 14.41 5.89
N GLY A 98 11.40 14.68 6.85
CA GLY A 98 11.57 16.02 7.40
C GLY A 98 10.61 16.36 8.52
N SER A 99 10.64 17.62 8.95
CA SER A 99 9.93 18.07 10.15
C SER A 99 8.40 18.10 9.98
N VAL A 100 7.93 18.20 8.75
CA VAL A 100 6.49 18.26 8.50
C VAL A 100 5.86 16.87 8.50
N MET A 101 6.52 15.90 7.86
CA MET A 101 5.99 14.55 7.70
C MET A 101 6.53 13.55 8.72
N GLY A 102 7.75 13.74 9.20
CA GLY A 102 8.40 12.79 10.10
C GLY A 102 8.86 11.52 9.39
N ILE A 103 8.95 10.44 10.15
CA ILE A 103 9.37 9.16 9.62
C ILE A 103 8.15 8.45 9.02
N ARG A 104 8.24 8.11 7.76
CA ARG A 104 7.13 7.51 7.01
C ARG A 104 7.60 6.32 6.18
N ALA A 105 6.65 5.55 5.63
CA ALA A 105 6.96 4.55 4.64
C ALA A 105 7.31 5.23 3.32
N ALA A 106 8.31 4.71 2.62
CA ALA A 106 8.61 5.16 1.27
C ALA A 106 7.45 4.78 0.35
N ARG A 107 7.29 5.54 -0.75
CA ARG A 107 6.34 5.15 -1.79
C ARG A 107 6.91 3.95 -2.54
N CYS A 108 6.21 2.85 -2.51
CA CYS A 108 6.69 1.62 -3.14
C CYS A 108 5.53 0.64 -3.32
N ALA A 109 5.81 -0.46 -3.99
CA ALA A 109 4.85 -1.54 -4.14
C ALA A 109 5.57 -2.88 -4.18
N PHE A 110 4.86 -3.92 -3.77
CA PHE A 110 5.37 -5.29 -3.75
C PHE A 110 4.37 -6.21 -4.42
N ILE A 111 4.88 -7.20 -5.15
CA ILE A 111 4.09 -8.35 -5.58
C ILE A 111 4.53 -9.52 -4.72
N ILE A 112 3.59 -10.08 -3.97
CA ILE A 112 3.87 -11.13 -2.97
C ILE A 112 3.08 -12.37 -3.35
N ASN A 113 3.77 -13.51 -3.45
CA ASN A 113 3.12 -14.80 -3.73
C ASN A 113 3.36 -15.71 -2.53
N ASP A 114 2.29 -16.12 -1.87
CA ASP A 114 2.33 -17.05 -0.74
C ASP A 114 3.37 -16.61 0.30
N GLY A 115 3.35 -15.33 0.65
CA GLY A 115 4.26 -14.78 1.65
C GLY A 115 5.67 -14.46 1.16
N VAL A 116 5.99 -14.74 -0.10
CA VAL A 116 7.31 -14.47 -0.67
C VAL A 116 7.24 -13.23 -1.56
N ILE A 117 8.08 -12.25 -1.28
CA ILE A 117 8.14 -11.02 -2.08
C ILE A 117 8.89 -11.33 -3.37
N ASN A 118 8.16 -11.30 -4.49
CA ASN A 118 8.74 -11.58 -5.81
C ASN A 118 9.24 -10.32 -6.50
N HIS A 119 8.60 -9.18 -6.27
CA HIS A 119 8.97 -7.91 -6.90
C HIS A 119 8.91 -6.79 -5.87
N VAL A 120 9.89 -5.90 -5.92
CA VAL A 120 9.92 -4.68 -5.12
C VAL A 120 10.07 -3.50 -6.09
N PHE A 121 9.12 -2.58 -6.03
CA PHE A 121 9.12 -1.38 -6.89
C PHE A 121 9.25 -0.16 -5.97
N MET A 122 10.49 0.32 -5.81
CA MET A 122 10.81 1.42 -4.91
C MET A 122 10.92 2.71 -5.69
N GLU A 123 10.16 3.73 -5.27
CA GLU A 123 10.20 5.04 -5.93
C GLU A 123 11.36 5.90 -5.44
N GLU A 124 11.81 6.78 -6.31
CA GLU A 124 12.62 7.91 -5.88
C GLU A 124 11.75 8.89 -5.12
N ILE A 125 12.36 9.68 -4.26
CA ILE A 125 11.61 10.66 -3.45
C ILE A 125 10.85 11.60 -4.38
N GLY A 126 9.55 11.72 -4.16
CA GLY A 126 8.69 12.60 -4.93
C GLY A 126 8.17 12.04 -6.25
N ALA A 127 8.54 10.79 -6.59
CA ALA A 127 8.12 10.17 -7.85
C ALA A 127 6.92 9.24 -7.66
N LEU A 128 6.18 9.04 -8.73
CA LEU A 128 5.18 7.99 -8.83
C LEU A 128 5.30 7.40 -10.24
N ASP A 129 5.94 6.26 -10.36
CA ASP A 129 6.22 5.61 -11.64
C ASP A 129 6.22 4.10 -11.46
N VAL A 130 7.29 3.54 -10.88
CA VAL A 130 7.45 2.08 -10.79
C VAL A 130 6.47 1.43 -9.83
N SER A 131 5.94 2.16 -8.84
CA SER A 131 4.95 1.64 -7.90
C SER A 131 3.52 1.88 -8.35
N SER A 132 3.31 2.44 -9.53
CA SER A 132 1.98 2.71 -10.06
C SER A 132 1.27 1.40 -10.44
N VAL A 133 -0.06 1.46 -10.47
CA VAL A 133 -0.86 0.29 -10.85
C VAL A 133 -0.54 -0.15 -12.28
N GLU A 134 -0.24 0.77 -13.17
CA GLU A 134 0.13 0.46 -14.55
C GLU A 134 1.36 -0.43 -14.59
N ASN A 135 2.40 -0.06 -13.84
CA ASN A 135 3.63 -0.85 -13.83
C ASN A 135 3.41 -2.21 -13.15
N ILE A 136 2.61 -2.25 -12.10
CA ILE A 136 2.27 -3.51 -11.42
C ILE A 136 1.57 -4.45 -12.40
N LEU A 137 0.59 -3.95 -13.15
CA LEU A 137 -0.13 -4.75 -14.14
C LEU A 137 0.80 -5.33 -15.20
N ASP A 138 1.81 -4.58 -15.59
CA ASP A 138 2.80 -5.03 -16.60
C ASP A 138 3.65 -6.20 -16.07
N HIS A 139 3.74 -6.38 -14.77
CA HIS A 139 4.55 -7.43 -14.15
C HIS A 139 3.73 -8.61 -13.61
N LEU A 140 2.43 -8.61 -13.82
CA LEU A 140 1.54 -9.70 -13.36
C LEU A 140 1.32 -10.78 -14.43
#